data_136fc63082f1949804f352e76b4b6d67
#
_entry.id   136fc63082f1949804f352e76b4b6d67
#
_cell.length_a   1.000
_cell.length_b   1.000
_cell.length_c   1.000
_cell.angle_alpha   90.00
_cell.angle_beta   90.00
_cell.angle_gamma   90.00
#
_symmetry.space_group_name_H-M   'P 1'
#
loop_
_entity.id
_entity.type
_entity.pdbx_description
1 polymer ?
#
loop_
_entity_poly.entity_id
_entity_poly.type
_entity_poly.pdbx_seq_one_letter_code
_entity_poly.pdbx_strand_id
1 'polypeptide(L)'
;MEDFESVYREYFRDVELYLLALCREENLAAELSSQTFFTALEQYPKFRGECHIRTWLCAIGRNLYLSHLRKAGKELPLEESLIDTGVSVEERLEDKEEAMRIHKVLHSLPEPYKEVFSLRVFGQLSFQDIGELFGRTANWACVTYYRARQKILEQMEEF
;
A
#
# COMPACT_ATOMS: atom_id res chain seq x y z
N MET A 1 6.32 -5.52 -24.65
CA MET A 1 6.48 -4.96 -23.31
C MET A 1 6.61 -3.44 -23.41
N GLU A 2 5.94 -2.71 -22.55
CA GLU A 2 6.03 -1.25 -22.53
C GLU A 2 7.46 -0.79 -22.24
N ASP A 3 7.86 0.38 -22.76
CA ASP A 3 9.12 0.92 -22.35
C ASP A 3 9.02 1.43 -20.91
N PHE A 4 10.14 1.55 -20.24
CA PHE A 4 10.14 1.89 -18.83
C PHE A 4 9.66 3.32 -18.58
N GLU A 5 9.85 4.22 -19.52
CA GLU A 5 9.36 5.59 -19.37
C GLU A 5 7.83 5.62 -19.24
N SER A 6 7.14 4.80 -20.03
CA SER A 6 5.68 4.69 -19.95
C SER A 6 5.24 4.11 -18.61
N VAL A 7 5.97 3.10 -18.13
CA VAL A 7 5.72 2.51 -16.81
C VAL A 7 5.87 3.56 -15.72
N TYR A 8 6.94 4.35 -15.78
CA TYR A 8 7.19 5.40 -14.81
C TYR A 8 6.03 6.40 -14.78
N ARG A 9 5.62 6.91 -15.95
CA ARG A 9 4.53 7.89 -16.04
C ARG A 9 3.20 7.37 -15.52
N GLU A 10 2.91 6.10 -15.80
CA GLU A 10 1.62 5.52 -15.43
C GLU A 10 1.53 5.18 -13.95
N TYR A 11 2.60 4.67 -13.36
CA TYR A 11 2.53 4.10 -12.03
C TYR A 11 3.23 4.89 -10.93
N PHE A 12 4.02 5.91 -11.27
CA PHE A 12 4.78 6.64 -10.24
C PHE A 12 3.89 7.21 -9.15
N ARG A 13 2.80 7.85 -9.55
CA ARG A 13 1.90 8.47 -8.57
C ARG A 13 1.24 7.45 -7.65
N ASP A 14 0.84 6.32 -8.20
CA ASP A 14 0.22 5.25 -7.41
C ASP A 14 1.20 4.70 -6.37
N VAL A 15 2.45 4.47 -6.77
CA VAL A 15 3.48 3.96 -5.86
C VAL A 15 3.81 5.00 -4.79
N GLU A 16 3.93 6.26 -5.18
CA GLU A 16 4.21 7.35 -4.26
C GLU A 16 3.11 7.48 -3.20
N LEU A 17 1.84 7.43 -3.61
CA LEU A 17 0.72 7.48 -2.68
C LEU A 17 0.71 6.30 -1.73
N TYR A 18 1.01 5.12 -2.24
CA TYR A 18 1.10 3.92 -1.41
C TYR A 18 2.19 4.09 -0.34
N LEU A 19 3.38 4.51 -0.76
CA LEU A 19 4.49 4.68 0.17
C LEU A 19 4.24 5.80 1.17
N LEU A 20 3.61 6.88 0.75
CA LEU A 20 3.24 7.97 1.66
C LEU A 20 2.27 7.47 2.74
N ALA A 21 1.31 6.64 2.35
CA ALA A 21 0.37 6.07 3.31
C ALA A 21 1.08 5.17 4.33
N LEU A 22 2.12 4.45 3.90
CA LEU A 22 2.90 3.59 4.79
C LEU A 22 3.77 4.39 5.76
N CYS A 23 4.55 5.33 5.24
CA CYS A 23 5.62 5.95 6.04
C CYS A 23 5.21 7.26 6.71
N ARG A 24 4.12 7.91 6.27
CA ARG A 24 3.58 9.15 6.84
C ARG A 24 4.50 10.37 6.70
N GLU A 25 5.53 10.27 5.87
CA GLU A 25 6.51 11.33 5.74
C GLU A 25 6.78 11.59 4.29
N GLU A 26 6.49 12.83 3.84
CA GLU A 26 6.62 13.18 2.42
C GLU A 26 8.03 12.99 1.87
N ASN A 27 9.04 13.42 2.62
CA ASN A 27 10.41 13.30 2.17
C ASN A 27 10.86 11.85 2.03
N LEU A 28 10.48 11.02 3.01
CA LEU A 28 10.81 9.60 2.97
C LEU A 28 10.06 8.90 1.84
N ALA A 29 8.79 9.22 1.65
CA ALA A 29 8.00 8.64 0.57
C ALA A 29 8.60 8.98 -0.79
N ALA A 30 9.02 10.23 -0.96
CA ALA A 30 9.66 10.66 -2.22
C ALA A 30 10.97 9.92 -2.47
N GLU A 31 11.78 9.77 -1.42
CA GLU A 31 13.03 9.03 -1.52
C GLU A 31 12.81 7.56 -1.85
N LEU A 32 11.89 6.91 -1.13
CA LEU A 32 11.57 5.51 -1.38
C LEU A 32 10.97 5.30 -2.76
N SER A 33 10.14 6.23 -3.24
CA SER A 33 9.58 6.16 -4.59
C SER A 33 10.68 6.23 -5.65
N SER A 34 11.61 7.15 -5.49
CA SER A 34 12.74 7.26 -6.41
C SER A 34 13.60 6.01 -6.41
N GLN A 35 13.89 5.47 -5.23
CA GLN A 35 14.65 4.22 -5.11
C GLN A 35 13.91 3.05 -5.74
N THR A 36 12.57 3.01 -5.58
CA THR A 36 11.74 1.96 -6.16
C THR A 36 11.88 1.95 -7.68
N PHE A 37 11.75 3.11 -8.31
CA PHE A 37 11.82 3.19 -9.77
C PHE A 37 13.24 3.04 -10.29
N PHE A 38 14.24 3.45 -9.53
CA PHE A 38 15.62 3.17 -9.89
C PHE A 38 15.91 1.66 -9.89
N THR A 39 15.50 0.99 -8.83
CA THR A 39 15.63 -0.48 -8.73
C THR A 39 14.86 -1.17 -9.84
N ALA A 40 13.64 -0.70 -10.08
CA ALA A 40 12.78 -1.27 -11.13
C ALA A 40 13.43 -1.11 -12.51
N LEU A 41 14.01 0.04 -12.77
CA LEU A 41 14.69 0.28 -14.05
C LEU A 41 15.82 -0.73 -14.29
N GLU A 42 16.61 -0.99 -13.24
CA GLU A 42 17.70 -1.96 -13.34
C GLU A 42 17.19 -3.38 -13.56
N GLN A 43 16.06 -3.73 -12.98
CA GLN A 43 15.51 -5.09 -13.03
C GLN A 43 14.49 -5.30 -14.14
N TYR A 44 14.05 -4.24 -14.80
CA TYR A 44 12.99 -4.33 -15.79
C TYR A 44 13.28 -5.33 -16.93
N PRO A 45 14.49 -5.40 -17.46
CA PRO A 45 14.78 -6.37 -18.51
C PRO A 45 14.56 -7.82 -18.08
N LYS A 46 14.57 -8.09 -16.78
CA LYS A 46 14.35 -9.44 -16.23
C LYS A 46 12.90 -9.69 -15.82
N PHE A 47 12.07 -8.66 -15.85
CA PHE A 47 10.66 -8.81 -15.47
C PHE A 47 9.92 -9.57 -16.56
N ARG A 48 9.30 -10.68 -16.20
CA ARG A 48 8.66 -11.61 -17.14
C ARG A 48 7.13 -11.50 -17.19
N GLY A 49 6.54 -10.55 -16.51
CA GLY A 49 5.09 -10.43 -16.50
C GLY A 49 4.39 -11.48 -15.66
N GLU A 50 5.08 -12.08 -14.69
CA GLU A 50 4.50 -13.09 -13.81
C GLU A 50 3.42 -12.53 -12.90
N CYS A 51 3.43 -11.21 -12.67
CA CYS A 51 2.40 -10.50 -11.93
C CYS A 51 2.17 -9.16 -12.62
N HIS A 52 1.12 -8.47 -12.20
CA HIS A 52 0.88 -7.12 -12.72
C HIS A 52 2.05 -6.23 -12.34
N ILE A 53 2.45 -5.35 -13.25
CA ILE A 53 3.61 -4.49 -13.02
C ILE A 53 3.43 -3.60 -11.78
N ARG A 54 2.20 -3.15 -11.50
CA ARG A 54 1.89 -2.37 -10.30
C ARG A 54 2.22 -3.17 -9.03
N THR A 55 1.87 -4.46 -9.02
CA THR A 55 2.17 -5.36 -7.89
C THR A 55 3.68 -5.46 -7.69
N TRP A 56 4.41 -5.64 -8.78
CA TRP A 56 5.86 -5.74 -8.75
C TRP A 56 6.51 -4.47 -8.19
N LEU A 57 6.06 -3.30 -8.65
CA LEU A 57 6.57 -2.03 -8.17
C LEU A 57 6.28 -1.81 -6.69
N CYS A 58 5.05 -2.10 -6.26
CA CYS A 58 4.68 -1.98 -4.84
C CYS A 58 5.49 -2.93 -3.98
N ALA A 59 5.79 -4.14 -4.47
CA ALA A 59 6.61 -5.09 -3.74
C ALA A 59 8.03 -4.56 -3.54
N ILE A 60 8.61 -3.94 -4.57
CA ILE A 60 9.93 -3.32 -4.45
C ILE A 60 9.90 -2.21 -3.39
N GLY A 61 8.91 -1.33 -3.49
CA GLY A 61 8.76 -0.21 -2.54
C GLY A 61 8.56 -0.67 -1.12
N ARG A 62 7.73 -1.68 -0.94
CA ARG A 62 7.48 -2.27 0.38
C ARG A 62 8.77 -2.83 0.99
N ASN A 63 9.54 -3.57 0.18
CA ASN A 63 10.79 -4.15 0.66
C ASN A 63 11.79 -3.08 1.05
N LEU A 64 11.88 -2.00 0.29
CA LEU A 64 12.75 -0.88 0.63
C LEU A 64 12.32 -0.21 1.93
N TYR A 65 11.02 -0.04 2.12
CA TYR A 65 10.49 0.53 3.36
C TYR A 65 10.79 -0.37 4.56
N LEU A 66 10.57 -1.68 4.44
CA LEU A 66 10.86 -2.61 5.53
C LEU A 66 12.35 -2.63 5.86
N SER A 67 13.20 -2.55 4.85
CA SER A 67 14.65 -2.44 5.04
C SER A 67 15.00 -1.17 5.81
N HIS A 68 14.35 -0.05 5.46
CA HIS A 68 14.53 1.22 6.17
C HIS A 68 14.14 1.09 7.64
N LEU A 69 13.01 0.42 7.93
CA LEU A 69 12.56 0.21 9.30
C LEU A 69 13.56 -0.62 10.11
N ARG A 70 14.12 -1.67 9.51
CA ARG A 70 15.12 -2.50 10.18
C ARG A 70 16.36 -1.69 10.53
N LYS A 71 16.82 -0.86 9.62
CA LYS A 71 18.01 -0.01 9.85
C LYS A 71 17.75 1.02 10.93
N ALA A 72 16.51 1.48 11.06
CA ALA A 72 16.13 2.44 12.09
C ALA A 72 15.83 1.77 13.43
N GLY A 73 15.86 0.44 13.51
CA GLY A 73 15.58 -0.30 14.72
C GLY A 73 14.11 -0.36 15.11
N LYS A 74 13.22 -0.10 14.19
CA LYS A 74 11.78 -0.12 14.46
C LYS A 74 11.23 -1.53 14.33
N GLU A 75 10.18 -1.82 15.10
CA GLU A 75 9.55 -3.13 15.05
C GLU A 75 8.73 -3.28 13.77
N LEU A 76 8.69 -4.52 13.26
CA LEU A 76 7.85 -4.85 12.12
C LEU A 76 6.41 -5.03 12.59
N PRO A 77 5.44 -4.79 11.70
CA PRO A 77 4.03 -4.91 12.05
C PRO A 77 3.64 -6.31 12.50
N LEU A 78 2.75 -6.38 13.48
CA LEU A 78 2.21 -7.64 14.00
C LEU A 78 0.81 -7.87 13.46
N GLU A 79 0.44 -9.14 13.38
CA GLU A 79 -0.88 -9.53 12.92
C GLU A 79 -1.92 -9.51 14.02
N GLU A 80 -3.13 -9.11 13.67
CA GLU A 80 -4.27 -9.23 14.56
C GLU A 80 -5.44 -9.78 13.77
N SER A 81 -6.47 -10.25 14.45
CA SER A 81 -7.55 -10.87 13.73
C SER A 81 -8.94 -10.32 14.04
N LEU A 82 -9.76 -10.03 13.06
CA LEU A 82 -11.11 -9.68 13.17
C LEU A 82 -11.91 -9.51 11.97
N ILE A 83 -13.11 -9.11 11.98
CA ILE A 83 -14.01 -9.16 10.88
C ILE A 83 -14.83 -7.96 10.68
N ASP A 84 -15.20 -7.63 9.47
CA ASP A 84 -16.30 -6.85 9.27
C ASP A 84 -16.84 -6.50 7.95
N THR A 85 -17.92 -5.87 7.85
CA THR A 85 -18.60 -5.48 6.65
C THR A 85 -19.12 -4.08 6.81
N GLY A 86 -19.20 -3.31 5.77
CA GLY A 86 -19.72 -1.99 5.89
C GLY A 86 -19.81 -1.22 4.60
N VAL A 87 -19.91 0.09 4.71
CA VAL A 87 -20.05 0.99 3.58
C VAL A 87 -18.76 1.09 2.78
N SER A 88 -18.84 1.30 1.50
CA SER A 88 -17.66 1.37 0.64
C SER A 88 -16.82 2.60 0.93
N VAL A 89 -15.57 2.38 1.34
CA VAL A 89 -14.59 3.44 1.49
C VAL A 89 -14.09 3.86 0.12
N GLU A 90 -14.04 2.92 -0.81
CA GLU A 90 -13.54 3.16 -2.15
C GLU A 90 -14.38 4.20 -2.89
N GLU A 91 -15.68 4.21 -2.69
CA GLU A 91 -16.56 5.20 -3.30
C GLU A 91 -16.33 6.59 -2.72
N ARG A 92 -16.03 6.66 -1.43
CA ARG A 92 -15.80 7.93 -0.74
C ARG A 92 -14.47 8.57 -1.15
N LEU A 93 -13.53 7.79 -1.66
CA LEU A 93 -12.25 8.30 -2.12
C LEU A 93 -12.35 9.12 -3.41
N GLU A 94 -13.48 9.06 -4.11
CA GLU A 94 -13.70 9.87 -5.31
C GLU A 94 -13.88 11.35 -4.96
N ASP A 95 -14.36 11.66 -3.76
CA ASP A 95 -14.48 13.02 -3.27
C ASP A 95 -13.17 13.46 -2.63
N LYS A 96 -12.62 14.60 -3.06
CA LYS A 96 -11.32 15.06 -2.59
C LYS A 96 -11.29 15.36 -1.09
N GLU A 97 -12.37 15.95 -0.55
CA GLU A 97 -12.43 16.23 0.88
C GLU A 97 -12.52 14.96 1.69
N GLU A 98 -13.35 14.02 1.23
CA GLU A 98 -13.46 12.71 1.87
C GLU A 98 -12.14 11.94 1.78
N ALA A 99 -11.47 11.99 0.63
CA ALA A 99 -10.18 11.32 0.46
C ALA A 99 -9.16 11.87 1.45
N MET A 100 -9.14 13.20 1.66
CA MET A 100 -8.23 13.82 2.62
C MET A 100 -8.49 13.34 4.04
N ARG A 101 -9.76 13.23 4.43
CA ARG A 101 -10.12 12.70 5.75
C ARG A 101 -9.72 11.25 5.90
N ILE A 102 -9.93 10.45 4.87
CA ILE A 102 -9.54 9.04 4.87
C ILE A 102 -8.03 8.92 5.04
N HIS A 103 -7.25 9.75 4.34
CA HIS A 103 -5.79 9.73 4.50
C HIS A 103 -5.36 10.07 5.93
N LYS A 104 -6.01 11.05 6.57
CA LYS A 104 -5.68 11.40 7.95
C LYS A 104 -5.96 10.24 8.90
N VAL A 105 -7.11 9.61 8.74
CA VAL A 105 -7.48 8.45 9.56
C VAL A 105 -6.53 7.29 9.28
N LEU A 106 -6.23 7.05 8.01
CA LEU A 106 -5.34 5.97 7.60
C LEU A 106 -3.97 6.09 8.25
N HIS A 107 -3.45 7.33 8.36
CA HIS A 107 -2.16 7.55 9.00
C HIS A 107 -2.16 7.16 10.48
N SER A 108 -3.32 7.16 11.13
CA SER A 108 -3.43 6.78 12.54
C SER A 108 -3.67 5.29 12.75
N LEU A 109 -3.92 4.54 11.67
CA LEU A 109 -4.19 3.11 11.80
C LEU A 109 -2.93 2.33 12.18
N PRO A 110 -3.07 1.33 13.07
CA PRO A 110 -1.94 0.45 13.34
C PRO A 110 -1.68 -0.50 12.18
N GLU A 111 -0.49 -1.06 12.13
CA GLU A 111 -0.18 -2.12 11.20
C GLU A 111 -0.75 -3.45 11.72
N PRO A 112 -1.09 -4.41 10.85
CA PRO A 112 -0.94 -4.39 9.40
C PRO A 112 -2.09 -3.73 8.64
N TYR A 113 -3.04 -3.13 9.33
CA TYR A 113 -4.25 -2.58 8.71
C TYR A 113 -3.93 -1.48 7.71
N LYS A 114 -3.06 -0.55 8.08
CA LYS A 114 -2.70 0.56 7.21
C LYS A 114 -2.07 0.06 5.92
N GLU A 115 -1.11 -0.85 6.03
CA GLU A 115 -0.40 -1.36 4.86
C GLU A 115 -1.31 -2.19 3.94
N VAL A 116 -2.12 -3.06 4.52
CA VAL A 116 -3.03 -3.88 3.71
C VAL A 116 -4.06 -3.01 2.99
N PHE A 117 -4.63 -2.03 3.70
CA PHE A 117 -5.58 -1.10 3.09
C PHE A 117 -4.91 -0.33 1.93
N SER A 118 -3.70 0.16 2.16
CA SER A 118 -2.98 0.94 1.15
C SER A 118 -2.65 0.12 -0.08
N LEU A 119 -2.24 -1.13 0.10
CA LEU A 119 -1.96 -2.03 -1.01
C LEU A 119 -3.22 -2.31 -1.83
N ARG A 120 -4.34 -2.48 -1.17
CA ARG A 120 -5.60 -2.78 -1.86
C ARG A 120 -6.15 -1.57 -2.60
N VAL A 121 -6.22 -0.42 -1.92
CA VAL A 121 -6.89 0.76 -2.47
C VAL A 121 -5.99 1.58 -3.39
N PHE A 122 -4.79 1.88 -2.98
CA PHE A 122 -3.88 2.70 -3.78
C PHE A 122 -3.03 1.84 -4.72
N GLY A 123 -2.54 0.72 -4.23
CA GLY A 123 -1.77 -0.20 -5.05
C GLY A 123 -2.63 -1.06 -5.98
N GLN A 124 -3.91 -1.19 -5.70
CA GLN A 124 -4.87 -2.00 -6.46
C GLN A 124 -4.47 -3.47 -6.60
N LEU A 125 -3.86 -4.01 -5.56
CA LEU A 125 -3.46 -5.40 -5.53
C LEU A 125 -4.65 -6.31 -5.18
N SER A 126 -4.61 -7.55 -5.68
CA SER A 126 -5.57 -8.58 -5.29
C SER A 126 -5.26 -9.04 -3.88
N PHE A 127 -6.25 -9.63 -3.20
CA PHE A 127 -6.02 -10.19 -1.88
C PHE A 127 -4.99 -11.33 -1.92
N GLN A 128 -4.93 -12.07 -3.02
CA GLN A 128 -3.93 -13.10 -3.16
C GLN A 128 -2.52 -12.50 -3.17
N ASP A 129 -2.30 -11.44 -3.94
CA ASP A 129 -1.01 -10.77 -4.00
C ASP A 129 -0.63 -10.15 -2.66
N ILE A 130 -1.59 -9.52 -1.98
CA ILE A 130 -1.34 -8.95 -0.66
C ILE A 130 -0.95 -10.06 0.32
N GLY A 131 -1.68 -11.17 0.32
CA GLY A 131 -1.35 -12.30 1.17
C GLY A 131 0.07 -12.79 0.93
N GLU A 132 0.46 -12.94 -0.34
CA GLU A 132 1.81 -13.38 -0.68
C GLU A 132 2.89 -12.44 -0.14
N LEU A 133 2.67 -11.13 -0.24
CA LEU A 133 3.62 -10.15 0.27
C LEU A 133 3.86 -10.27 1.78
N PHE A 134 2.85 -10.69 2.52
CA PHE A 134 2.94 -10.86 3.96
C PHE A 134 3.25 -12.29 4.39
N GLY A 135 3.39 -13.21 3.43
CA GLY A 135 3.56 -14.63 3.76
C GLY A 135 2.30 -15.24 4.35
N ARG A 136 1.14 -14.74 3.93
CA ARG A 136 -0.17 -15.14 4.45
C ARG A 136 -1.09 -15.57 3.32
N THR A 137 -2.31 -15.97 3.66
CA THR A 137 -3.30 -16.39 2.67
C THR A 137 -4.08 -15.21 2.12
N ALA A 138 -4.76 -15.43 0.99
CA ALA A 138 -5.67 -14.43 0.44
C ALA A 138 -6.81 -14.14 1.43
N ASN A 139 -7.29 -15.16 2.15
CA ASN A 139 -8.33 -14.97 3.14
C ASN A 139 -7.87 -14.05 4.28
N TRP A 140 -6.63 -14.24 4.74
CA TRP A 140 -6.06 -13.33 5.75
C TRP A 140 -6.06 -11.88 5.25
N ALA A 141 -5.64 -11.68 4.01
CA ALA A 141 -5.59 -10.33 3.43
C ALA A 141 -6.99 -9.72 3.34
N CYS A 142 -7.98 -10.52 2.91
CA CYS A 142 -9.36 -10.07 2.80
C CYS A 142 -9.92 -9.65 4.16
N VAL A 143 -9.77 -10.49 5.16
CA VAL A 143 -10.25 -10.22 6.52
C VAL A 143 -9.56 -8.97 7.08
N THR A 144 -8.24 -8.89 6.91
CA THR A 144 -7.47 -7.76 7.41
C THR A 144 -7.91 -6.45 6.73
N TYR A 145 -8.15 -6.49 5.43
CA TYR A 145 -8.62 -5.33 4.68
C TYR A 145 -9.98 -4.83 5.21
N TYR A 146 -10.94 -5.75 5.37
CA TYR A 146 -12.28 -5.33 5.83
C TYR A 146 -12.26 -4.79 7.24
N ARG A 147 -11.34 -5.24 8.06
CA ARG A 147 -11.16 -4.67 9.38
C ARG A 147 -10.56 -3.30 9.35
N ALA A 148 -9.58 -3.10 8.47
CA ALA A 148 -8.99 -1.78 8.27
C ALA A 148 -10.08 -0.81 7.81
N ARG A 149 -10.89 -1.24 6.86
CA ARG A 149 -12.01 -0.45 6.34
C ARG A 149 -12.99 -0.06 7.44
N GLN A 150 -13.34 -1.01 8.29
CA GLN A 150 -14.25 -0.75 9.40
C GLN A 150 -13.67 0.27 10.39
N LYS A 151 -12.40 0.12 10.72
CA LYS A 151 -11.73 1.06 11.61
C LYS A 151 -11.71 2.47 11.04
N ILE A 152 -11.50 2.61 9.75
CA ILE A 152 -11.53 3.90 9.08
C ILE A 152 -12.91 4.54 9.17
N LEU A 153 -13.95 3.78 8.85
CA LEU A 153 -15.32 4.28 8.89
C LEU A 153 -15.73 4.72 10.29
N GLU A 154 -15.37 3.95 11.32
CA GLU A 154 -15.65 4.31 12.69
C GLU A 154 -15.00 5.63 13.10
N GLN A 155 -13.75 5.83 12.71
CA GLN A 155 -13.06 7.07 13.05
C GLN A 155 -13.57 8.26 12.24
N MET A 156 -14.05 8.05 11.05
CA MET A 156 -14.60 9.13 10.24
C MET A 156 -15.92 9.65 10.79
N GLU A 157 -16.67 8.82 11.48
CA GLU A 157 -17.91 9.25 12.12
C GLU A 157 -17.69 10.14 13.33
N GLU A 158 -16.47 10.17 13.85
CA GLU A 158 -16.10 11.01 14.99
C GLU A 158 -15.74 12.44 14.61
N PHE A 159 -15.66 12.75 13.33
CA PHE A 159 -15.34 14.10 12.87
C PHE A 159 -16.57 15.00 12.78
#